data_f887e312c9bbe2560d53f63ec06495ed
#
_entry.id   f887e312c9bbe2560d53f63ec06495ed
#
_cell.length_a   1.000
_cell.length_b   1.000
_cell.length_c   1.000
_cell.angle_alpha   90.00
_cell.angle_beta   90.00
_cell.angle_gamma   90.00
#
_symmetry.space_group_name_H-M   'P 1'
#
loop_
_entity.id
_entity.type
_entity.pdbx_description
1 polymer ?
#
loop_
_entity_poly.entity_id
_entity_poly.type
_entity_poly.pdbx_seq_one_letter_code
_entity_poly.pdbx_strand_id
1 'polypeptide(L)'
;MRSVMRCAVALIATAALLAEAPAEEASRTFAASGARTASVKSYTSKLHVDLALRSFPYLKFHLNGTMTFQKPNLYSVHFEHVPWFGKGFENIKADPLQPTTWPEHYDVTSIAHQGDRTVLEMKDKTAGNVKGVHAELDPDGLRRIQWLYVNGGNIDVRVTPGTVDGVPLPAVEDADIMLPAYHVVAHATFSDYKIVSDPSAADGGR
;
A
#
# COMPACT_ATOMS: atom_id res chain seq x y z
N MET A 1 6.39 37.48 45.42
CA MET A 1 6.56 36.05 45.04
C MET A 1 5.26 35.40 44.57
N ARG A 2 4.46 35.99 43.65
CA ARG A 2 3.18 35.41 43.15
C ARG A 2 3.07 35.37 41.61
N SER A 3 4.14 35.73 40.86
CA SER A 3 4.05 35.87 39.40
C SER A 3 4.75 34.76 38.61
N VAL A 4 5.54 33.87 39.24
CA VAL A 4 6.35 32.85 38.56
C VAL A 4 5.59 31.51 38.38
N MET A 5 4.48 31.28 39.12
CA MET A 5 3.78 30.03 39.11
C MET A 5 2.68 29.88 38.03
N ARG A 6 2.39 30.95 37.28
CA ARG A 6 1.35 30.91 36.20
C ARG A 6 1.92 30.57 34.82
N CYS A 7 3.23 30.68 34.59
CA CYS A 7 3.81 30.30 33.29
C CYS A 7 4.11 28.81 33.11
N ALA A 8 4.24 28.04 34.20
CA ALA A 8 4.57 26.63 34.13
C ALA A 8 3.36 25.73 33.68
N VAL A 9 2.12 26.16 33.99
CA VAL A 9 0.91 25.40 33.66
C VAL A 9 0.52 25.55 32.18
N ALA A 10 0.86 26.65 31.53
CA ALA A 10 0.55 26.89 30.11
C ALA A 10 1.44 26.06 29.15
N LEU A 11 2.65 25.67 29.56
CA LEU A 11 3.59 24.90 28.74
C LEU A 11 3.26 23.39 28.69
N ILE A 12 2.58 22.86 29.71
CA ILE A 12 2.20 21.42 29.75
C ILE A 12 0.95 21.15 28.90
N ALA A 13 0.04 22.13 28.79
CA ALA A 13 -1.16 21.99 27.98
C ALA A 13 -0.88 22.00 26.45
N THR A 14 0.17 22.71 26.00
CA THR A 14 0.56 22.76 24.58
C THR A 14 1.27 21.49 24.10
N ALA A 15 1.96 20.77 24.97
CA ALA A 15 2.64 19.53 24.61
C ALA A 15 1.66 18.35 24.40
N ALA A 16 0.53 18.33 25.09
CA ALA A 16 -0.49 17.28 24.95
C ALA A 16 -1.31 17.40 23.65
N LEU A 17 -1.47 18.61 23.10
CA LEU A 17 -2.19 18.85 21.84
C LEU A 17 -1.37 18.45 20.60
N LEU A 18 -0.04 18.32 20.71
CA LEU A 18 0.84 17.92 19.60
C LEU A 18 0.98 16.40 19.46
N ALA A 19 0.54 15.62 20.47
CA ALA A 19 0.68 14.15 20.45
C ALA A 19 -0.45 13.41 19.72
N GLU A 20 -1.59 14.06 19.49
CA GLU A 20 -2.73 13.46 18.77
C GLU A 20 -2.68 13.69 17.25
N ALA A 21 -1.87 14.60 16.78
CA ALA A 21 -1.79 15.01 15.38
C ALA A 21 -1.45 13.87 14.38
N PRO A 22 -0.52 12.94 14.66
CA PRO A 22 -0.14 11.92 13.66
C PRO A 22 -1.26 10.94 13.30
N ALA A 23 -2.07 10.51 14.26
CA ALA A 23 -3.12 9.53 14.03
C ALA A 23 -4.31 10.12 13.22
N GLU A 24 -4.68 11.37 13.51
CA GLU A 24 -5.73 12.07 12.78
C GLU A 24 -5.29 12.40 11.35
N GLU A 25 -4.06 12.84 11.18
CA GLU A 25 -3.48 13.11 9.87
C GLU A 25 -3.35 11.84 9.02
N ALA A 26 -2.92 10.72 9.62
CA ALA A 26 -2.90 9.42 8.97
C ALA A 26 -4.30 9.00 8.49
N SER A 27 -5.30 9.14 9.33
CA SER A 27 -6.69 8.82 8.99
C SER A 27 -7.18 9.64 7.79
N ARG A 28 -6.87 10.95 7.75
CA ARG A 28 -7.19 11.81 6.59
C ARG A 28 -6.45 11.38 5.33
N THR A 29 -5.17 11.01 5.44
CA THR A 29 -4.36 10.54 4.32
C THR A 29 -4.93 9.25 3.73
N PHE A 30 -5.30 8.27 4.57
CA PHE A 30 -5.91 7.03 4.11
C PHE A 30 -7.29 7.24 3.50
N ALA A 31 -8.12 8.11 4.09
CA ALA A 31 -9.43 8.47 3.54
C ALA A 31 -9.30 9.15 2.17
N ALA A 32 -8.34 10.08 2.01
CA ALA A 32 -8.07 10.75 0.74
C ALA A 32 -7.61 9.76 -0.33
N SER A 33 -6.78 8.77 0.02
CA SER A 33 -6.37 7.69 -0.88
C SER A 33 -7.56 6.85 -1.34
N GLY A 34 -8.49 6.49 -0.43
CA GLY A 34 -9.69 5.73 -0.76
C GLY A 34 -10.72 6.51 -1.59
N ALA A 35 -10.80 7.82 -1.39
CA ALA A 35 -11.78 8.67 -2.10
C ALA A 35 -11.58 8.67 -3.63
N ARG A 36 -10.36 8.47 -4.11
CA ARG A 36 -10.03 8.46 -5.55
C ARG A 36 -10.58 7.26 -6.30
N THR A 37 -10.64 6.12 -5.62
CA THR A 37 -11.22 4.89 -6.17
C THR A 37 -12.63 4.66 -5.66
N ALA A 38 -13.24 5.67 -5.01
CA ALA A 38 -14.55 5.52 -4.39
C ALA A 38 -15.66 5.18 -5.39
N SER A 39 -15.57 5.67 -6.63
CA SER A 39 -16.52 5.36 -7.70
C SER A 39 -16.32 3.97 -8.32
N VAL A 40 -15.20 3.29 -8.05
CA VAL A 40 -14.93 1.97 -8.61
C VAL A 40 -15.61 0.90 -7.76
N LYS A 41 -16.50 0.13 -8.34
CA LYS A 41 -17.10 -1.06 -7.72
C LYS A 41 -16.21 -2.28 -7.90
N SER A 42 -15.73 -2.49 -9.11
CA SER A 42 -14.81 -3.56 -9.47
C SER A 42 -14.04 -3.20 -10.73
N TYR A 43 -12.93 -3.88 -10.95
CA TYR A 43 -12.23 -3.85 -12.24
C TYR A 43 -11.56 -5.19 -12.53
N THR A 44 -11.28 -5.42 -13.81
CA THR A 44 -10.39 -6.48 -14.29
C THR A 44 -9.29 -5.86 -15.13
N SER A 45 -8.10 -6.43 -15.10
CA SER A 45 -6.98 -6.05 -15.98
C SER A 45 -6.23 -7.26 -16.45
N LYS A 46 -5.55 -7.14 -17.57
CA LYS A 46 -4.47 -8.08 -17.94
C LYS A 46 -3.26 -7.80 -17.08
N LEU A 47 -2.58 -8.85 -16.69
CA LEU A 47 -1.38 -8.84 -15.87
C LEU A 47 -0.26 -9.58 -16.59
N HIS A 48 0.89 -8.94 -16.74
CA HIS A 48 2.13 -9.57 -17.16
C HIS A 48 3.18 -9.39 -16.06
N VAL A 49 3.83 -10.48 -15.66
CA VAL A 49 4.85 -10.45 -14.59
C VAL A 49 6.13 -11.10 -15.09
N ASP A 50 7.20 -10.32 -15.09
CA ASP A 50 8.57 -10.80 -15.22
C ASP A 50 9.14 -11.04 -13.82
N LEU A 51 9.46 -12.28 -13.50
CA LEU A 51 9.96 -12.69 -12.20
C LEU A 51 11.34 -13.29 -12.34
N ALA A 52 12.30 -12.84 -11.54
CA ALA A 52 13.65 -13.38 -11.50
C ALA A 52 14.05 -13.76 -10.08
N LEU A 53 14.39 -15.05 -9.87
CA LEU A 53 15.06 -15.51 -8.67
C LEU A 53 16.55 -15.17 -8.78
N ARG A 54 17.02 -14.27 -7.92
CA ARG A 54 18.42 -13.76 -7.89
C ARG A 54 19.34 -14.59 -7.04
N SER A 55 18.80 -15.55 -6.25
CA SER A 55 19.55 -16.60 -5.57
C SER A 55 19.52 -17.89 -6.39
N PHE A 56 20.45 -18.84 -6.08
CA PHE A 56 20.43 -20.15 -6.75
C PHE A 56 19.04 -20.79 -6.62
N PRO A 57 18.46 -21.34 -7.69
CA PRO A 57 19.03 -21.69 -9.00
C PRO A 57 18.94 -20.62 -10.11
N TYR A 58 18.78 -19.34 -9.83
CA TYR A 58 18.79 -18.24 -10.83
C TYR A 58 17.76 -18.41 -11.94
N LEU A 59 16.53 -18.62 -11.58
CA LEU A 59 15.43 -18.87 -12.51
C LEU A 59 14.77 -17.55 -12.93
N LYS A 60 14.27 -17.52 -14.19
CA LYS A 60 13.43 -16.43 -14.70
C LYS A 60 12.11 -17.01 -15.20
N PHE A 61 11.03 -16.27 -14.97
CA PHE A 61 9.69 -16.64 -15.38
C PHE A 61 8.97 -15.44 -15.98
N HIS A 62 8.14 -15.71 -16.98
CA HIS A 62 7.22 -14.78 -17.58
C HIS A 62 5.82 -15.33 -17.37
N LEU A 63 4.98 -14.62 -16.64
CA LEU A 63 3.63 -15.05 -16.31
C LEU A 63 2.63 -14.07 -16.92
N ASN A 64 1.65 -14.60 -17.62
CA ASN A 64 0.51 -13.83 -18.12
C ASN A 64 -0.74 -14.26 -17.34
N GLY A 65 -1.59 -13.29 -17.04
CA GLY A 65 -2.78 -13.58 -16.28
C GLY A 65 -3.79 -12.45 -16.31
N THR A 66 -4.78 -12.62 -15.46
CA THR A 66 -5.84 -11.63 -15.24
C THR A 66 -5.91 -11.33 -13.75
N MET A 67 -5.97 -10.06 -13.44
CA MET A 67 -6.26 -9.57 -12.10
C MET A 67 -7.70 -9.09 -12.03
N THR A 68 -8.37 -9.38 -10.95
CA THR A 68 -9.73 -8.90 -10.65
C THR A 68 -9.73 -8.27 -9.26
N PHE A 69 -10.33 -7.10 -9.16
CA PHE A 69 -10.61 -6.42 -7.91
C PHE A 69 -12.11 -6.21 -7.75
N GLN A 70 -12.62 -6.38 -6.54
CA GLN A 70 -13.99 -6.06 -6.15
C GLN A 70 -13.99 -5.47 -4.74
N LYS A 71 -14.72 -4.36 -4.55
CA LYS A 71 -14.92 -3.78 -3.21
C LYS A 71 -15.48 -4.79 -2.21
N PRO A 72 -15.13 -4.71 -0.91
CA PRO A 72 -14.30 -3.66 -0.30
C PRO A 72 -12.79 -3.86 -0.52
N ASN A 73 -12.28 -5.09 -0.62
CA ASN A 73 -10.89 -5.44 -0.88
C ASN A 73 -10.75 -6.92 -1.27
N LEU A 74 -11.61 -7.38 -2.17
CA LEU A 74 -11.48 -8.73 -2.75
C LEU A 74 -10.57 -8.64 -3.96
N TYR A 75 -9.45 -9.34 -3.90
CA TYR A 75 -8.41 -9.37 -4.90
C TYR A 75 -8.21 -10.80 -5.38
N SER A 76 -8.05 -11.00 -6.67
CA SER A 76 -7.82 -12.29 -7.26
C SER A 76 -6.90 -12.15 -8.46
N VAL A 77 -5.89 -13.00 -8.51
CA VAL A 77 -4.99 -13.14 -9.65
C VAL A 77 -5.13 -14.56 -10.20
N HIS A 78 -5.29 -14.68 -11.50
CA HIS A 78 -5.30 -15.92 -12.21
C HIS A 78 -4.28 -15.89 -13.35
N PHE A 79 -3.28 -16.79 -13.31
CA PHE A 79 -2.27 -16.93 -14.35
C PHE A 79 -2.62 -18.06 -15.31
N GLU A 80 -2.35 -17.87 -16.61
CA GLU A 80 -2.65 -18.86 -17.66
C GLU A 80 -1.82 -20.14 -17.52
N HIS A 81 -0.54 -20.00 -17.15
CA HIS A 81 0.41 -21.11 -17.00
C HIS A 81 1.29 -20.85 -15.76
N VAL A 82 0.95 -21.47 -14.66
CA VAL A 82 1.73 -21.35 -13.43
C VAL A 82 2.56 -22.60 -13.21
N PRO A 83 3.88 -22.48 -13.11
CA PRO A 83 4.69 -23.59 -12.61
C PRO A 83 4.18 -24.07 -11.25
N TRP A 84 4.31 -25.35 -10.95
CA TRP A 84 3.77 -25.97 -9.74
C TRP A 84 4.15 -25.24 -8.42
N PHE A 85 5.34 -24.61 -8.38
CA PHE A 85 5.81 -23.83 -7.24
C PHE A 85 5.20 -22.42 -7.19
N GLY A 86 4.63 -21.91 -8.26
CA GLY A 86 3.99 -20.58 -8.36
C GLY A 86 2.52 -20.56 -7.96
N LYS A 87 1.89 -21.71 -7.74
CA LYS A 87 0.46 -21.79 -7.38
C LYS A 87 0.08 -21.04 -6.11
N GLY A 88 1.05 -20.77 -5.23
CA GLY A 88 0.84 -19.96 -4.03
C GLY A 88 0.45 -18.52 -4.33
N PHE A 89 0.87 -17.95 -5.46
CA PHE A 89 0.54 -16.57 -5.85
C PHE A 89 -0.95 -16.39 -6.21
N GLU A 90 -1.63 -17.46 -6.65
CA GLU A 90 -3.07 -17.39 -6.95
C GLU A 90 -3.96 -17.38 -5.69
N ASN A 91 -3.38 -17.60 -4.51
CA ASN A 91 -4.11 -17.59 -3.24
C ASN A 91 -4.15 -16.23 -2.54
N ILE A 92 -3.57 -15.19 -3.13
CA ILE A 92 -3.64 -13.81 -2.60
C ILE A 92 -5.07 -13.31 -2.80
N LYS A 93 -5.81 -13.12 -1.68
CA LYS A 93 -7.23 -12.74 -1.71
C LYS A 93 -7.49 -11.29 -1.31
N ALA A 94 -6.49 -10.60 -0.78
CA ALA A 94 -6.60 -9.21 -0.37
C ALA A 94 -5.40 -8.44 -0.92
N ASP A 95 -5.64 -7.20 -1.33
CA ASP A 95 -4.59 -6.32 -1.82
C ASP A 95 -3.88 -5.64 -0.63
N PRO A 96 -2.63 -6.04 -0.29
CA PRO A 96 -1.89 -5.43 0.80
C PRO A 96 -1.42 -4.00 0.47
N LEU A 97 -1.52 -3.59 -0.80
CA LEU A 97 -1.11 -2.26 -1.27
C LEU A 97 -2.22 -1.20 -1.12
N GLN A 98 -3.41 -1.57 -0.63
CA GLN A 98 -4.50 -0.63 -0.40
C GLN A 98 -4.36 0.13 0.93
N PRO A 99 -4.07 1.45 0.92
CA PRO A 99 -3.86 2.23 2.15
C PRO A 99 -5.08 2.25 3.08
N THR A 100 -6.29 2.11 2.55
CA THR A 100 -7.53 2.11 3.34
C THR A 100 -7.66 0.93 4.31
N THR A 101 -6.92 -0.16 4.09
CA THR A 101 -6.92 -1.34 4.97
C THR A 101 -5.81 -1.29 6.02
N TRP A 102 -4.83 -0.41 5.87
CA TRP A 102 -3.68 -0.35 6.78
C TRP A 102 -4.01 -0.02 8.23
N PRO A 103 -5.02 0.84 8.54
CA PRO A 103 -5.42 1.08 9.93
C PRO A 103 -5.85 -0.17 10.70
N GLU A 104 -6.25 -1.23 10.03
CA GLU A 104 -6.61 -2.51 10.68
C GLU A 104 -5.36 -3.29 11.13
N HIS A 105 -4.23 -3.09 10.44
CA HIS A 105 -3.00 -3.87 10.60
C HIS A 105 -1.86 -3.10 11.25
N TYR A 106 -1.79 -1.78 11.03
CA TYR A 106 -0.64 -0.96 11.43
C TYR A 106 -1.04 0.24 12.28
N ASP A 107 -0.17 0.59 13.23
CA ASP A 107 -0.17 1.87 13.93
C ASP A 107 0.84 2.81 13.26
N VAL A 108 0.41 4.01 12.87
CA VAL A 108 1.29 5.03 12.34
C VAL A 108 2.12 5.64 13.48
N THR A 109 3.44 5.55 13.36
CA THR A 109 4.38 6.07 14.37
C THR A 109 4.98 7.40 13.99
N SER A 110 5.05 7.72 12.68
CA SER A 110 5.54 8.98 12.17
C SER A 110 4.92 9.33 10.82
N ILE A 111 4.68 10.61 10.59
CA ILE A 111 4.28 11.18 9.30
C ILE A 111 5.23 12.31 8.97
N ALA A 112 5.69 12.38 7.72
CA ALA A 112 6.49 13.46 7.19
C ALA A 112 6.03 13.85 5.79
N HIS A 113 6.09 15.13 5.46
CA HIS A 113 5.81 15.62 4.12
C HIS A 113 7.11 15.99 3.41
N GLN A 114 7.28 15.50 2.19
CA GLN A 114 8.42 15.76 1.32
C GLN A 114 7.92 16.24 -0.05
N GLY A 115 7.68 17.54 -0.17
CA GLY A 115 7.00 18.10 -1.34
C GLY A 115 5.54 17.68 -1.37
N ASP A 116 5.15 16.98 -2.44
CA ASP A 116 3.82 16.42 -2.65
C ASP A 116 3.65 14.99 -2.05
N ARG A 117 4.73 14.42 -1.50
CA ARG A 117 4.72 13.08 -0.90
C ARG A 117 4.47 13.12 0.59
N THR A 118 3.63 12.20 1.03
CA THR A 118 3.45 11.86 2.44
C THR A 118 4.18 10.55 2.72
N VAL A 119 5.14 10.61 3.64
CA VAL A 119 5.94 9.47 4.09
C VAL A 119 5.42 9.02 5.44
N LEU A 120 5.11 7.74 5.56
CA LEU A 120 4.56 7.10 6.75
C LEU A 120 5.53 6.06 7.27
N GLU A 121 5.82 6.13 8.58
CA GLU A 121 6.43 5.03 9.32
C GLU A 121 5.35 4.35 10.16
N MET A 122 5.27 3.03 10.05
CA MET A 122 4.21 2.25 10.68
C MET A 122 4.78 1.03 11.40
N LYS A 123 4.08 0.58 12.42
CA LYS A 123 4.39 -0.62 13.19
C LYS A 123 3.22 -1.59 13.12
N ASP A 124 3.52 -2.88 12.96
CA ASP A 124 2.52 -3.94 13.01
C ASP A 124 1.84 -3.97 14.39
N LYS A 125 0.51 -4.00 14.40
CA LYS A 125 -0.32 -4.12 15.62
C LYS A 125 -0.23 -5.49 16.26
N THR A 126 0.13 -6.49 15.47
CA THR A 126 0.33 -7.85 15.95
C THR A 126 1.81 -8.08 16.30
N ALA A 127 2.08 -8.96 17.23
CA ALA A 127 3.45 -9.40 17.55
C ALA A 127 3.97 -10.36 16.47
N GLY A 128 3.89 -9.93 15.20
CA GLY A 128 4.27 -10.71 14.04
C GLY A 128 5.77 -10.59 13.70
N ASN A 129 6.11 -11.05 12.50
CA ASN A 129 7.50 -11.01 12.00
C ASN A 129 7.85 -9.66 11.35
N VAL A 130 6.90 -8.74 11.19
CA VAL A 130 7.15 -7.40 10.62
C VAL A 130 7.66 -6.47 11.71
N LYS A 131 8.88 -5.98 11.55
CA LYS A 131 9.54 -5.04 12.47
C LYS A 131 9.04 -3.62 12.25
N GLY A 132 8.76 -3.25 11.01
CA GLY A 132 8.31 -1.92 10.62
C GLY A 132 7.85 -1.90 9.17
N VAL A 133 7.05 -0.88 8.84
CA VAL A 133 6.57 -0.63 7.49
C VAL A 133 6.81 0.83 7.16
N HIS A 134 7.44 1.08 6.02
CA HIS A 134 7.64 2.40 5.44
C HIS A 134 6.75 2.53 4.21
N ALA A 135 6.01 3.64 4.07
CA ALA A 135 5.17 3.87 2.89
C ALA A 135 5.28 5.32 2.41
N GLU A 136 5.24 5.49 1.09
CA GLU A 136 5.22 6.77 0.41
C GLU A 136 3.94 6.88 -0.42
N LEU A 137 3.13 7.90 -0.14
CA LEU A 137 1.94 8.25 -0.91
C LEU A 137 2.12 9.64 -1.53
N ASP A 138 1.55 9.84 -2.69
CA ASP A 138 1.41 11.17 -3.28
C ASP A 138 -0.06 11.43 -3.67
N PRO A 139 -0.36 12.59 -4.29
CA PRO A 139 -1.68 12.86 -4.81
C PRO A 139 -2.28 11.78 -5.71
N ASP A 140 -1.54 10.95 -6.41
CA ASP A 140 -2.05 9.88 -7.28
C ASP A 140 -2.16 8.51 -6.58
N GLY A 141 -1.69 8.38 -5.34
CA GLY A 141 -1.82 7.17 -4.54
C GLY A 141 -0.50 6.63 -3.98
N LEU A 142 -0.45 5.33 -3.79
CA LEU A 142 0.74 4.64 -3.28
C LEU A 142 1.86 4.68 -4.33
N ARG A 143 3.06 5.08 -3.89
CA ARG A 143 4.30 5.07 -4.69
C ARG A 143 5.26 4.00 -4.26
N ARG A 144 5.33 3.75 -2.96
CA ARG A 144 6.23 2.75 -2.39
C ARG A 144 5.67 2.24 -1.09
N ILE A 145 5.88 0.95 -0.82
CA ILE A 145 5.73 0.36 0.50
C ILE A 145 6.85 -0.65 0.74
N GLN A 146 7.41 -0.61 1.94
CA GLN A 146 8.50 -1.49 2.34
C GLN A 146 8.15 -2.14 3.68
N TRP A 147 8.23 -3.46 3.74
CA TRP A 147 8.13 -4.23 4.97
C TRP A 147 9.51 -4.70 5.40
N LEU A 148 9.87 -4.36 6.63
CA LEU A 148 11.10 -4.80 7.26
C LEU A 148 10.78 -5.93 8.25
N TYR A 149 11.45 -7.05 8.12
CA TYR A 149 11.22 -8.23 8.96
C TYR A 149 12.27 -8.35 10.07
N VAL A 150 11.88 -8.95 11.21
CA VAL A 150 12.77 -9.17 12.36
C VAL A 150 13.95 -10.11 12.04
N ASN A 151 13.80 -10.99 11.06
CA ASN A 151 14.84 -11.93 10.59
C ASN A 151 15.82 -11.29 9.59
N GLY A 152 15.74 -9.96 9.37
CA GLY A 152 16.55 -9.24 8.38
C GLY A 152 15.99 -9.28 6.96
N GLY A 153 14.87 -9.93 6.73
CA GLY A 153 14.18 -9.89 5.44
C GLY A 153 13.61 -8.49 5.13
N ASN A 154 13.38 -8.24 3.86
CA ASN A 154 12.84 -6.99 3.34
C ASN A 154 11.98 -7.28 2.10
N ILE A 155 10.81 -6.64 2.00
CA ILE A 155 9.99 -6.57 0.79
C ILE A 155 9.81 -5.10 0.46
N ASP A 156 10.26 -4.66 -0.70
CA ASP A 156 10.12 -3.29 -1.21
C ASP A 156 9.28 -3.34 -2.50
N VAL A 157 8.11 -2.71 -2.49
CA VAL A 157 7.23 -2.60 -3.66
C VAL A 157 7.10 -1.14 -4.05
N ARG A 158 7.35 -0.86 -5.32
CA ARG A 158 7.17 0.46 -5.93
C ARG A 158 6.03 0.39 -6.93
N VAL A 159 5.14 1.37 -6.87
CA VAL A 159 3.97 1.46 -7.73
C VAL A 159 4.09 2.69 -8.61
N THR A 160 3.95 2.47 -9.92
CA THR A 160 3.76 3.54 -10.89
C THR A 160 2.29 3.55 -11.28
N PRO A 161 1.50 4.54 -10.86
CA PRO A 161 0.11 4.63 -11.27
C PRO A 161 -0.01 5.06 -12.72
N GLY A 162 -1.06 4.58 -13.37
CA GLY A 162 -1.61 5.09 -14.61
C GLY A 162 -2.98 5.72 -14.35
N THR A 163 -3.59 6.26 -15.40
CA THR A 163 -4.95 6.80 -15.34
C THR A 163 -5.81 6.08 -16.37
N VAL A 164 -6.91 5.49 -15.91
CA VAL A 164 -7.90 4.81 -16.76
C VAL A 164 -9.25 5.44 -16.47
N ASP A 165 -9.89 6.06 -17.46
CA ASP A 165 -11.16 6.76 -17.33
C ASP A 165 -11.19 7.78 -16.18
N GLY A 166 -10.07 8.47 -15.94
CA GLY A 166 -9.90 9.43 -14.85
C GLY A 166 -9.64 8.81 -13.47
N VAL A 167 -9.58 7.49 -13.37
CA VAL A 167 -9.30 6.76 -12.12
C VAL A 167 -7.81 6.39 -12.07
N PRO A 168 -7.07 6.74 -10.99
CA PRO A 168 -5.71 6.27 -10.80
C PRO A 168 -5.72 4.77 -10.42
N LEU A 169 -5.03 3.96 -11.24
CA LEU A 169 -4.87 2.53 -11.04
C LEU A 169 -3.40 2.14 -11.26
N PRO A 170 -2.90 1.05 -10.69
CA PRO A 170 -1.54 0.59 -10.94
C PRO A 170 -1.30 0.38 -12.45
N ALA A 171 -0.23 0.94 -13.00
CA ALA A 171 0.24 0.63 -14.36
C ALA A 171 1.43 -0.33 -14.31
N VAL A 172 2.32 -0.11 -13.34
CA VAL A 172 3.51 -0.94 -13.10
C VAL A 172 3.71 -1.12 -11.61
N GLU A 173 4.10 -2.33 -11.22
CA GLU A 173 4.57 -2.64 -9.87
C GLU A 173 5.92 -3.35 -9.96
N ASP A 174 6.93 -2.79 -9.28
CA ASP A 174 8.25 -3.37 -9.14
C ASP A 174 8.43 -3.85 -7.70
N ALA A 175 8.70 -5.14 -7.50
CA ALA A 175 8.94 -5.73 -6.19
C ALA A 175 10.36 -6.27 -6.07
N ASP A 176 11.02 -5.94 -4.97
CA ASP A 176 12.29 -6.52 -4.53
C ASP A 176 12.07 -7.23 -3.19
N ILE A 177 12.16 -8.56 -3.23
CA ILE A 177 11.84 -9.45 -2.10
C ILE A 177 13.11 -10.13 -1.65
N MET A 178 13.74 -9.59 -0.61
CA MET A 178 14.91 -10.19 0.04
C MET A 178 14.49 -10.88 1.32
N LEU A 179 14.56 -12.21 1.34
CA LEU A 179 14.34 -13.03 2.52
C LEU A 179 15.60 -13.87 2.79
N PRO A 180 15.82 -14.37 4.02
CA PRO A 180 17.06 -15.10 4.34
C PRO A 180 17.40 -16.26 3.42
N ALA A 181 16.37 -16.91 2.84
CA ALA A 181 16.54 -18.08 1.99
C ALA A 181 16.61 -17.76 0.49
N TYR A 182 16.07 -16.61 0.05
CA TYR A 182 15.99 -16.28 -1.38
C TYR A 182 15.83 -14.77 -1.62
N HIS A 183 16.23 -14.36 -2.82
CA HIS A 183 16.05 -13.02 -3.34
C HIS A 183 15.29 -13.10 -4.66
N VAL A 184 14.12 -12.46 -4.72
CA VAL A 184 13.25 -12.42 -5.89
C VAL A 184 13.02 -10.96 -6.30
N VAL A 185 13.13 -10.66 -7.59
CA VAL A 185 12.66 -9.42 -8.15
C VAL A 185 11.52 -9.70 -9.12
N ALA A 186 10.49 -8.88 -9.08
CA ALA A 186 9.35 -8.98 -9.97
C ALA A 186 9.04 -7.61 -10.58
N HIS A 187 8.68 -7.62 -11.86
CA HIS A 187 8.19 -6.48 -12.61
C HIS A 187 6.82 -6.85 -13.17
N ALA A 188 5.78 -6.21 -12.69
CA ALA A 188 4.41 -6.46 -13.11
C ALA A 188 3.88 -5.26 -13.90
N THR A 189 3.24 -5.52 -15.05
CA THR A 189 2.56 -4.52 -15.86
C THR A 189 1.08 -4.86 -15.98
N PHE A 190 0.25 -3.82 -15.86
CA PHE A 190 -1.20 -3.94 -15.91
C PHE A 190 -1.74 -3.20 -17.12
N SER A 191 -2.63 -3.85 -17.88
CA SER A 191 -3.22 -3.29 -19.08
C SER A 191 -4.67 -3.72 -19.27
N ASP A 192 -5.34 -3.17 -20.28
CA ASP A 192 -6.70 -3.56 -20.69
C ASP A 192 -7.70 -3.53 -19.53
N TYR A 193 -7.64 -2.48 -18.72
CA TYR A 193 -8.55 -2.29 -17.61
C TYR A 193 -10.01 -2.20 -18.08
N LYS A 194 -10.88 -2.94 -17.39
CA LYS A 194 -12.34 -2.86 -17.53
C LYS A 194 -12.92 -2.49 -16.18
N ILE A 195 -13.36 -1.24 -16.04
CA ILE A 195 -13.85 -0.69 -14.78
C ILE A 195 -15.38 -0.81 -14.75
N VAL A 196 -15.91 -1.24 -13.62
CA VAL A 196 -17.33 -1.16 -13.28
C VAL A 196 -17.47 -0.10 -12.19
N SER A 197 -18.16 0.99 -12.53
CA SER A 197 -18.40 2.10 -11.59
C SER A 197 -19.58 1.81 -10.68
N ASP A 198 -19.57 2.38 -9.48
CA ASP A 198 -20.69 2.39 -8.55
C ASP A 198 -21.59 3.59 -8.87
N PRO A 199 -22.84 3.38 -9.37
CA PRO A 199 -23.71 4.47 -9.74
C PRO A 199 -24.12 5.36 -8.54
N SER A 200 -24.03 4.84 -7.32
CA SER A 200 -24.37 5.61 -6.11
C SER A 200 -23.33 6.66 -5.73
N ALA A 201 -22.08 6.50 -6.18
CA ALA A 201 -21.01 7.45 -5.89
C ALA A 201 -21.05 8.71 -6.78
N ALA A 202 -21.80 8.69 -7.89
CA ALA A 202 -21.91 9.82 -8.80
C ALA A 202 -22.88 10.92 -8.32
N ASP A 203 -23.77 10.62 -7.37
CA ASP A 203 -24.85 11.53 -6.93
C ASP A 203 -24.51 12.31 -5.63
N GLY A 204 -23.38 12.06 -5.01
CA GLY A 204 -22.96 12.69 -3.75
C GLY A 204 -22.27 14.06 -3.89
N GLY A 205 -22.20 14.64 -5.09
CA GLY A 205 -21.44 15.86 -5.41
C GLY A 205 -22.28 17.04 -5.92
N ARG A 206 -23.56 17.18 -5.51
CA ARG A 206 -24.36 18.37 -5.78
C ARG A 206 -24.78 19.07 -4.51
#